data_68391e819194aee00f49b99de88c5b32
#
_entry.id   68391e819194aee00f49b99de88c5b32
#
_cell.length_a   1.000
_cell.length_b   1.000
_cell.length_c   1.000
_cell.angle_alpha   90.00
_cell.angle_beta   90.00
_cell.angle_gamma   90.00
#
_symmetry.space_group_name_H-M   'P 1'
#
loop_
_entity.id
_entity.type
_entity.pdbx_description
1 polymer ?
#
loop_
_entity_poly.entity_id
_entity_poly.type
_entity_poly.pdbx_seq_one_letter_code
_entity_poly.pdbx_strand_id
1 'polypeptide(L)'
;DHRDLHLSIRRQRQMCIRDRSLEISDLALLPSIRWDIEMKPFWNIGEDGANKRLSEFLGNGIENYKKGRNFPAKPFVSRISPHMHFGEISPNQAWYAAKNKGNDASIDHFLSELGWREFSYTQLYFNPELPKKNLQSKFDQFPWDDNPNNLSAWQRGQTGVPMVDAGMRELWLTGAMHNRVRMVVGSFLVKNLLLHWHHGERWFWDCLVDADLASNSASWQWIAGCGADAAPYFRIFNPVTQGEKFDSDGEYIRKYIPEIKALPNKYLFCPWEAPKEELDKAGILLGHDYPNPVIDLKESRQKALDAFKSLKKAEE
;
A
#
# COMPACT_ATOMS: atom_id res chain seq x y z
N ASP A 1 15.62 50.66 32.08
CA ASP A 1 14.58 49.80 32.65
C ASP A 1 14.41 48.57 31.77
N HIS A 2 14.88 47.41 32.28
CA HIS A 2 14.96 46.18 31.51
C HIS A 2 13.58 45.60 31.08
N ARG A 3 12.50 46.03 31.70
CA ARG A 3 11.14 45.56 31.39
C ARG A 3 10.60 46.15 30.07
N ASP A 4 10.89 47.41 29.79
CA ASP A 4 10.37 48.08 28.59
C ASP A 4 11.09 47.61 27.32
N LEU A 5 12.38 47.23 27.43
CA LEU A 5 13.14 46.67 26.31
C LEU A 5 12.57 45.30 25.87
N HIS A 6 12.16 44.45 26.84
CA HIS A 6 11.57 43.14 26.54
C HIS A 6 10.18 43.25 25.88
N LEU A 7 9.41 44.26 26.24
CA LEU A 7 8.08 44.48 25.62
C LEU A 7 8.19 45.05 24.20
N SER A 8 9.17 45.92 23.94
CA SER A 8 9.42 46.43 22.59
C SER A 8 9.96 45.36 21.64
N ILE A 9 10.84 44.46 22.11
CA ILE A 9 11.36 43.33 21.34
C ILE A 9 10.23 42.29 21.03
N ARG A 10 9.31 42.06 21.96
CA ARG A 10 8.14 41.19 21.70
C ARG A 10 7.21 41.79 20.64
N ARG A 11 6.93 43.10 20.68
CA ARG A 11 6.14 43.80 19.66
C ARG A 11 6.82 43.78 18.29
N GLN A 12 8.14 43.98 18.27
CA GLN A 12 8.93 43.94 17.04
C GLN A 12 8.99 42.53 16.44
N ARG A 13 9.05 41.45 17.26
CA ARG A 13 8.94 40.09 16.80
C ARG A 13 7.56 39.79 16.19
N GLN A 14 6.48 40.22 16.80
CA GLN A 14 5.13 40.05 16.23
C GLN A 14 4.93 40.81 14.92
N MET A 15 5.49 42.04 14.82
CA MET A 15 5.43 42.83 13.60
C MET A 15 6.23 42.21 12.46
N CYS A 16 7.46 41.77 12.76
CA CYS A 16 8.31 41.08 11.75
C CYS A 16 7.72 39.77 11.26
N ILE A 17 6.99 39.01 12.09
CA ILE A 17 6.30 37.78 11.70
C ILE A 17 5.10 38.10 10.79
N ARG A 18 4.32 39.15 11.07
CA ARG A 18 3.15 39.51 10.26
C ARG A 18 3.49 40.12 8.91
N ASP A 19 4.55 40.94 8.84
CA ASP A 19 4.87 41.72 7.63
C ASP A 19 5.77 40.97 6.64
N ARG A 20 6.27 39.79 7.03
CA ARG A 20 7.19 38.98 6.23
C ARG A 20 6.79 37.50 6.10
N SER A 21 5.60 37.12 6.54
CA SER A 21 5.09 35.79 6.34
C SER A 21 4.63 35.65 4.90
N LEU A 22 5.10 34.58 4.26
CA LEU A 22 4.60 34.13 2.96
C LEU A 22 3.20 33.52 3.14
N GLU A 23 2.35 33.69 2.15
CA GLU A 23 1.14 32.87 2.05
C GLU A 23 1.54 31.42 1.77
N ILE A 24 0.74 30.47 2.21
CA ILE A 24 1.02 29.03 1.99
C ILE A 24 1.17 28.72 0.50
N SER A 25 0.41 29.39 -0.36
CA SER A 25 0.49 29.28 -1.82
C SER A 25 1.85 29.69 -2.40
N ASP A 26 2.55 30.65 -1.75
CA ASP A 26 3.85 31.16 -2.21
C ASP A 26 4.97 30.13 -2.02
N LEU A 27 4.72 29.11 -1.17
CA LEU A 27 5.65 28.00 -0.96
C LEU A 27 5.69 27.00 -2.12
N ALA A 28 4.75 27.10 -3.06
CA ALA A 28 4.66 26.26 -4.26
C ALA A 28 4.77 24.74 -3.95
N LEU A 29 4.17 24.29 -2.84
CA LEU A 29 4.24 22.89 -2.37
C LEU A 29 3.35 21.93 -3.17
N LEU A 30 2.38 22.47 -3.91
CA LEU A 30 1.50 21.67 -4.73
C LEU A 30 2.10 21.41 -6.11
N PRO A 31 1.86 20.24 -6.72
CA PRO A 31 2.35 19.95 -8.05
C PRO A 31 1.73 20.91 -9.08
N SER A 32 2.50 21.27 -10.12
CA SER A 32 2.01 22.12 -11.22
C SER A 32 0.86 21.45 -12.00
N ILE A 33 0.94 20.12 -12.19
CA ILE A 33 -0.15 19.30 -12.68
C ILE A 33 -0.86 18.73 -11.46
N ARG A 34 -2.10 19.15 -11.24
CA ARG A 34 -2.87 18.86 -10.02
C ARG A 34 -3.45 17.43 -10.04
N TRP A 35 -2.60 16.42 -10.14
CA TRP A 35 -2.97 15.00 -10.02
C TRP A 35 -3.46 14.61 -8.62
N ASP A 36 -3.15 15.42 -7.61
CA ASP A 36 -3.49 15.23 -6.20
C ASP A 36 -4.97 15.53 -5.85
N ILE A 37 -5.69 16.24 -6.72
CA ILE A 37 -7.05 16.74 -6.42
C ILE A 37 -8.01 15.58 -6.08
N GLU A 38 -7.92 14.47 -6.78
CA GLU A 38 -8.80 13.33 -6.56
C GLU A 38 -8.54 12.60 -5.25
N MET A 39 -7.35 12.76 -4.66
CA MET A 39 -7.02 12.18 -3.35
C MET A 39 -7.68 12.94 -2.19
N LYS A 40 -7.90 14.25 -2.35
CA LYS A 40 -8.39 15.14 -1.30
C LYS A 40 -9.67 14.66 -0.59
N PRO A 41 -10.70 14.13 -1.27
CA PRO A 41 -11.92 13.68 -0.61
C PRO A 41 -11.74 12.48 0.35
N PHE A 42 -10.64 11.75 0.24
CA PHE A 42 -10.37 10.57 1.05
C PHE A 42 -9.69 10.87 2.40
N TRP A 43 -9.21 12.12 2.58
CA TRP A 43 -8.37 12.48 3.72
C TRP A 43 -8.83 13.74 4.41
N ASN A 44 -8.98 13.66 5.74
CA ASN A 44 -9.16 14.80 6.64
C ASN A 44 -7.84 15.04 7.36
N ILE A 45 -7.10 16.06 6.92
CA ILE A 45 -5.76 16.38 7.41
C ILE A 45 -5.86 17.05 8.80
N GLY A 46 -4.86 16.82 9.64
CA GLY A 46 -4.70 17.44 10.95
C GLY A 46 -5.15 16.54 12.11
N GLU A 47 -4.86 17.00 13.32
CA GLU A 47 -5.13 16.27 14.57
C GLU A 47 -6.60 15.93 14.77
N ASP A 48 -7.52 16.83 14.40
CA ASP A 48 -8.97 16.58 14.48
C ASP A 48 -9.38 15.44 13.53
N GLY A 49 -8.83 15.43 12.30
CA GLY A 49 -9.02 14.37 11.33
C GLY A 49 -8.52 13.02 11.85
N ALA A 50 -7.32 13.02 12.43
CA ALA A 50 -6.69 11.83 13.03
C ALA A 50 -7.53 11.26 14.18
N ASN A 51 -7.94 12.13 15.13
CA ASN A 51 -8.75 11.76 16.29
C ASN A 51 -10.12 11.20 15.88
N LYS A 52 -10.78 11.87 14.92
CA LYS A 52 -12.06 11.41 14.36
C LYS A 52 -11.92 10.03 13.76
N ARG A 53 -10.92 9.80 12.92
CA ARG A 53 -10.69 8.51 12.26
C ARG A 53 -10.37 7.39 13.25
N LEU A 54 -9.52 7.67 14.25
CA LEU A 54 -9.25 6.70 15.31
C LEU A 54 -10.51 6.37 16.09
N SER A 55 -11.33 7.37 16.45
CA SER A 55 -12.58 7.18 17.20
C SER A 55 -13.61 6.35 16.41
N GLU A 56 -13.76 6.62 15.11
CA GLU A 56 -14.61 5.84 14.21
C GLU A 56 -14.17 4.37 14.13
N PHE A 57 -12.86 4.14 13.98
CA PHE A 57 -12.30 2.78 13.97
C PHE A 57 -12.50 2.05 15.29
N LEU A 58 -12.24 2.71 16.43
CA LEU A 58 -12.44 2.14 17.76
C LEU A 58 -13.92 1.91 18.12
N GLY A 59 -14.84 2.61 17.46
CA GLY A 59 -16.28 2.42 17.63
C GLY A 59 -16.85 1.28 16.78
N ASN A 60 -16.37 1.09 15.56
CA ASN A 60 -17.05 0.25 14.56
C ASN A 60 -16.17 -0.84 13.94
N GLY A 61 -14.84 -0.70 13.97
CA GLY A 61 -13.93 -1.56 13.21
C GLY A 61 -13.09 -2.51 14.06
N ILE A 62 -12.73 -2.08 15.27
CA ILE A 62 -11.73 -2.78 16.08
C ILE A 62 -12.18 -4.17 16.55
N GLU A 63 -13.45 -4.34 16.90
CA GLU A 63 -13.99 -5.62 17.39
C GLU A 63 -13.82 -6.77 16.38
N ASN A 64 -13.89 -6.45 15.08
CA ASN A 64 -13.72 -7.39 13.99
C ASN A 64 -12.35 -7.34 13.33
N TYR A 65 -11.41 -6.56 13.86
CA TYR A 65 -10.15 -6.25 13.19
C TYR A 65 -9.35 -7.48 12.78
N LYS A 66 -9.19 -8.46 13.66
CA LYS A 66 -8.37 -9.66 13.39
C LYS A 66 -8.77 -10.40 12.12
N LYS A 67 -10.06 -10.52 11.85
CA LYS A 67 -10.60 -11.16 10.64
C LYS A 67 -10.86 -10.13 9.55
N GLY A 68 -11.53 -9.05 9.91
CA GLY A 68 -12.05 -8.02 9.00
C GLY A 68 -10.95 -7.28 8.24
N ARG A 69 -9.76 -7.12 8.83
CA ARG A 69 -8.62 -6.50 8.17
C ARG A 69 -8.15 -7.18 6.89
N ASN A 70 -8.68 -8.35 6.56
CA ASN A 70 -8.34 -9.03 5.32
C ASN A 70 -9.28 -8.67 4.15
N PHE A 71 -10.41 -8.04 4.40
CA PHE A 71 -11.45 -7.75 3.41
C PHE A 71 -11.36 -6.29 2.94
N PRO A 72 -10.82 -6.00 1.73
CA PRO A 72 -10.54 -4.64 1.29
C PRO A 72 -11.80 -3.79 1.07
N ALA A 73 -12.95 -4.42 0.79
CA ALA A 73 -14.23 -3.73 0.64
C ALA A 73 -14.89 -3.34 1.97
N LYS A 74 -14.40 -3.87 3.11
CA LYS A 74 -15.07 -3.68 4.41
C LYS A 74 -14.33 -2.64 5.28
N PRO A 75 -15.05 -1.89 6.12
CA PRO A 75 -14.51 -0.76 6.89
C PRO A 75 -13.83 -1.21 8.20
N PHE A 76 -13.01 -2.28 8.16
CA PHE A 76 -12.39 -2.85 9.36
C PHE A 76 -10.92 -2.47 9.54
N VAL A 77 -10.41 -1.47 8.80
CA VAL A 77 -9.04 -0.95 8.94
C VAL A 77 -9.06 0.50 9.40
N SER A 78 -8.09 0.88 10.22
CA SER A 78 -8.06 2.20 10.85
C SER A 78 -7.76 3.34 9.88
N ARG A 79 -6.91 3.10 8.87
CA ARG A 79 -6.37 4.12 7.95
C ARG A 79 -5.71 5.31 8.67
N ILE A 80 -5.10 5.09 9.85
CA ILE A 80 -4.41 6.15 10.62
C ILE A 80 -2.91 6.28 10.28
N SER A 81 -2.37 5.41 9.42
CA SER A 81 -0.95 5.43 9.06
C SER A 81 -0.45 6.79 8.53
N PRO A 82 -1.17 7.52 7.66
CA PRO A 82 -0.74 8.87 7.25
C PRO A 82 -0.69 9.85 8.43
N HIS A 83 -1.69 9.82 9.28
CA HIS A 83 -1.73 10.67 10.47
C HIS A 83 -0.57 10.39 11.44
N MET A 84 -0.18 9.12 11.58
CA MET A 84 1.01 8.75 12.37
C MET A 84 2.31 9.17 11.67
N HIS A 85 2.36 9.10 10.33
CA HIS A 85 3.53 9.50 9.56
C HIS A 85 3.80 11.00 9.70
N PHE A 86 2.78 11.84 9.61
CA PHE A 86 2.88 13.28 9.74
C PHE A 86 2.83 13.80 11.19
N GLY A 87 2.75 12.89 12.19
CA GLY A 87 2.75 13.28 13.61
C GLY A 87 1.44 13.91 14.09
N GLU A 88 0.36 13.78 13.33
CA GLU A 88 -0.97 14.27 13.70
C GLU A 88 -1.59 13.43 14.84
N ILE A 89 -1.13 12.20 15.01
CA ILE A 89 -1.40 11.33 16.14
C ILE A 89 -0.18 10.45 16.41
N SER A 90 0.16 10.24 17.68
CA SER A 90 1.28 9.36 18.03
C SER A 90 0.86 7.88 18.09
N PRO A 91 1.80 6.93 17.83
CA PRO A 91 1.55 5.51 18.07
C PRO A 91 1.12 5.21 19.50
N ASN A 92 1.65 5.94 20.50
CA ASN A 92 1.26 5.80 21.89
C ASN A 92 -0.21 6.16 22.13
N GLN A 93 -0.70 7.26 21.55
CA GLN A 93 -2.11 7.65 21.63
C GLN A 93 -3.00 6.54 21.05
N ALA A 94 -2.67 6.03 19.86
CA ALA A 94 -3.41 4.93 19.22
C ALA A 94 -3.37 3.65 20.07
N TRP A 95 -2.22 3.32 20.65
CA TRP A 95 -2.01 2.16 21.53
C TRP A 95 -2.92 2.22 22.77
N TYR A 96 -2.83 3.31 23.53
CA TYR A 96 -3.61 3.43 24.77
C TYR A 96 -5.10 3.59 24.50
N ALA A 97 -5.49 4.28 23.42
CA ALA A 97 -6.89 4.36 23.03
C ALA A 97 -7.49 2.98 22.70
N ALA A 98 -6.73 2.12 22.01
CA ALA A 98 -7.15 0.74 21.75
C ALA A 98 -7.19 -0.11 23.03
N LYS A 99 -6.16 -0.02 23.90
CA LYS A 99 -6.12 -0.72 25.19
C LYS A 99 -7.31 -0.38 26.09
N ASN A 100 -7.77 0.87 26.07
CA ASN A 100 -8.92 1.29 26.86
C ASN A 100 -10.26 0.69 26.36
N LYS A 101 -10.31 0.10 25.17
CA LYS A 101 -11.48 -0.63 24.68
C LYS A 101 -11.59 -2.06 25.21
N GLY A 102 -10.50 -2.63 25.71
CA GLY A 102 -10.48 -3.98 26.26
C GLY A 102 -9.21 -4.73 25.95
N ASN A 103 -9.27 -6.06 26.12
CA ASN A 103 -8.14 -6.98 25.87
C ASN A 103 -8.63 -8.22 25.13
N ASP A 104 -9.04 -8.07 23.90
CA ASP A 104 -9.43 -9.18 23.03
C ASP A 104 -8.41 -9.42 21.91
N ALA A 105 -8.59 -10.51 21.18
CA ALA A 105 -7.67 -10.91 20.11
C ALA A 105 -7.64 -9.93 18.92
N SER A 106 -8.66 -9.09 18.73
CA SER A 106 -8.67 -8.07 17.68
C SER A 106 -7.85 -6.85 18.10
N ILE A 107 -7.98 -6.45 19.35
CA ILE A 107 -7.17 -5.37 19.94
C ILE A 107 -5.71 -5.76 19.94
N ASP A 108 -5.37 -6.96 20.45
CA ASP A 108 -3.98 -7.44 20.45
C ASP A 108 -3.39 -7.49 19.03
N HIS A 109 -4.20 -7.87 18.04
CA HIS A 109 -3.74 -7.89 16.66
C HIS A 109 -3.54 -6.48 16.10
N PHE A 110 -4.39 -5.51 16.44
CA PHE A 110 -4.17 -4.10 16.07
C PHE A 110 -2.89 -3.55 16.72
N LEU A 111 -2.67 -3.84 18.00
CA LEU A 111 -1.45 -3.43 18.70
C LEU A 111 -0.19 -4.05 18.12
N SER A 112 -0.27 -5.31 17.65
CA SER A 112 0.86 -5.93 16.95
C SER A 112 1.24 -5.23 15.65
N GLU A 113 0.28 -4.60 14.94
CA GLU A 113 0.59 -3.81 13.74
C GLU A 113 1.37 -2.52 14.08
N LEU A 114 1.07 -1.90 15.21
CA LEU A 114 1.91 -0.80 15.74
C LEU A 114 3.31 -1.30 16.10
N GLY A 115 3.42 -2.52 16.67
CA GLY A 115 4.69 -3.17 16.94
C GLY A 115 5.50 -3.45 15.67
N TRP A 116 4.88 -3.88 14.57
CA TRP A 116 5.55 -4.07 13.28
C TRP A 116 6.12 -2.76 12.72
N ARG A 117 5.43 -1.64 12.93
CA ARG A 117 5.97 -0.32 12.58
C ARG A 117 7.28 -0.05 13.33
N GLU A 118 7.32 -0.22 14.64
CA GLU A 118 8.52 -0.02 15.46
C GLU A 118 9.64 -1.03 15.10
N PHE A 119 9.27 -2.26 14.77
CA PHE A 119 10.22 -3.24 14.24
C PHE A 119 10.88 -2.76 12.94
N SER A 120 10.11 -2.19 12.02
CA SER A 120 10.64 -1.65 10.77
C SER A 120 11.63 -0.49 11.01
N TYR A 121 11.33 0.41 11.96
CA TYR A 121 12.27 1.47 12.36
C TYR A 121 13.55 0.90 12.97
N THR A 122 13.43 -0.13 13.80
CA THR A 122 14.58 -0.84 14.37
C THR A 122 15.44 -1.47 13.27
N GLN A 123 14.81 -2.10 12.27
CA GLN A 123 15.52 -2.67 11.12
C GLN A 123 16.31 -1.60 10.36
N LEU A 124 15.70 -0.45 10.05
CA LEU A 124 16.36 0.64 9.35
C LEU A 124 17.50 1.26 10.18
N TYR A 125 17.32 1.40 11.50
CA TYR A 125 18.33 1.94 12.40
C TYR A 125 19.60 1.10 12.40
N PHE A 126 19.46 -0.23 12.51
CA PHE A 126 20.61 -1.15 12.53
C PHE A 126 21.14 -1.49 11.13
N ASN A 127 20.33 -1.26 10.09
CA ASN A 127 20.70 -1.51 8.70
C ASN A 127 20.37 -0.27 7.84
N PRO A 128 21.16 0.81 7.90
CA PRO A 128 20.87 2.05 7.18
C PRO A 128 20.79 1.89 5.66
N GLU A 129 21.41 0.83 5.11
CA GLU A 129 21.37 0.48 3.70
C GLU A 129 20.12 -0.33 3.30
N LEU A 130 19.19 -0.59 4.23
CA LEU A 130 17.97 -1.35 3.99
C LEU A 130 17.18 -0.89 2.74
N PRO A 131 17.06 0.41 2.43
CA PRO A 131 16.40 0.87 1.21
C PRO A 131 17.17 0.58 -0.09
N LYS A 132 18.46 0.21 0.00
CA LYS A 132 19.35 0.08 -1.16
C LYS A 132 19.85 -1.34 -1.40
N LYS A 133 19.98 -2.15 -0.33
CA LYS A 133 20.57 -3.48 -0.37
C LYS A 133 19.63 -4.54 0.18
N ASN A 134 19.68 -5.72 -0.41
CA ASN A 134 19.00 -6.87 0.16
C ASN A 134 19.58 -7.20 1.54
N LEU A 135 18.74 -7.42 2.53
CA LEU A 135 19.18 -7.85 3.85
C LEU A 135 19.80 -9.25 3.80
N GLN A 136 19.23 -10.12 2.96
CA GLN A 136 19.81 -11.42 2.61
C GLN A 136 20.53 -11.31 1.26
N SER A 137 21.86 -11.20 1.31
CA SER A 137 22.75 -10.94 0.14
C SER A 137 22.65 -11.96 -0.99
N LYS A 138 22.20 -13.19 -0.72
CA LYS A 138 21.95 -14.19 -1.76
C LYS A 138 21.00 -13.73 -2.86
N PHE A 139 20.07 -12.81 -2.52
CA PHE A 139 19.15 -12.24 -3.50
C PHE A 139 19.77 -11.20 -4.42
N ASP A 140 21.02 -10.79 -4.19
CA ASP A 140 21.77 -9.93 -5.10
C ASP A 140 22.05 -10.63 -6.45
N GLN A 141 22.06 -11.97 -6.44
CA GLN A 141 22.24 -12.82 -7.63
C GLN A 141 20.92 -13.34 -8.21
N PHE A 142 19.78 -12.90 -7.65
CA PHE A 142 18.48 -13.35 -8.15
C PHE A 142 18.27 -12.87 -9.60
N PRO A 143 17.86 -13.74 -10.54
CA PRO A 143 17.67 -13.39 -11.95
C PRO A 143 16.40 -12.57 -12.16
N TRP A 144 16.45 -11.29 -11.79
CA TRP A 144 15.36 -10.34 -12.04
C TRP A 144 15.17 -10.10 -13.54
N ASP A 145 13.94 -9.93 -13.95
CA ASP A 145 13.57 -9.44 -15.28
C ASP A 145 13.59 -7.90 -15.29
N ASP A 146 13.76 -7.31 -16.47
CA ASP A 146 13.73 -5.85 -16.68
C ASP A 146 12.80 -5.53 -17.87
N ASN A 147 11.53 -5.89 -17.75
CA ASN A 147 10.52 -5.63 -18.77
C ASN A 147 9.76 -4.33 -18.48
N PRO A 148 10.06 -3.21 -19.19
CA PRO A 148 9.44 -1.93 -18.92
C PRO A 148 7.93 -1.90 -19.25
N ASN A 149 7.48 -2.73 -20.18
CA ASN A 149 6.05 -2.81 -20.52
C ASN A 149 5.26 -3.45 -19.38
N ASN A 150 5.78 -4.51 -18.77
CA ASN A 150 5.17 -5.15 -17.60
C ASN A 150 5.17 -4.21 -16.40
N LEU A 151 6.25 -3.47 -16.18
CA LEU A 151 6.32 -2.46 -15.12
C LEU A 151 5.27 -1.37 -15.33
N SER A 152 5.19 -0.82 -16.55
CA SER A 152 4.20 0.20 -16.89
C SER A 152 2.76 -0.30 -16.75
N ALA A 153 2.46 -1.53 -17.19
CA ALA A 153 1.14 -2.14 -17.03
C ALA A 153 0.78 -2.30 -15.55
N TRP A 154 1.72 -2.74 -14.71
CA TRP A 154 1.54 -2.87 -13.27
C TRP A 154 1.28 -1.50 -12.62
N GLN A 155 2.11 -0.50 -12.90
CA GLN A 155 1.95 0.86 -12.36
C GLN A 155 0.60 1.49 -12.70
N ARG A 156 0.09 1.24 -13.90
CA ARG A 156 -1.18 1.80 -14.39
C ARG A 156 -2.41 0.98 -14.00
N GLY A 157 -2.26 -0.16 -13.35
CA GLY A 157 -3.37 -1.07 -13.09
C GLY A 157 -4.02 -1.58 -14.39
N GLN A 158 -3.18 -2.04 -15.32
CA GLN A 158 -3.52 -2.54 -16.65
C GLN A 158 -2.85 -3.89 -16.93
N THR A 159 -2.68 -4.71 -15.90
CA THR A 159 -2.06 -6.03 -16.03
C THR A 159 -3.01 -7.07 -16.62
N GLY A 160 -4.30 -6.78 -16.69
CA GLY A 160 -5.35 -7.74 -17.02
C GLY A 160 -5.69 -8.71 -15.88
N VAL A 161 -5.14 -8.47 -14.68
CA VAL A 161 -5.40 -9.28 -13.47
C VAL A 161 -6.17 -8.42 -12.46
N PRO A 162 -7.50 -8.63 -12.31
CA PRO A 162 -8.39 -7.67 -11.64
C PRO A 162 -7.98 -7.29 -10.22
N MET A 163 -7.54 -8.24 -9.39
CA MET A 163 -7.15 -7.93 -8.00
C MET A 163 -5.89 -7.06 -7.92
N VAL A 164 -4.98 -7.21 -8.89
CA VAL A 164 -3.77 -6.38 -9.02
C VAL A 164 -4.15 -5.00 -9.52
N ASP A 165 -4.93 -4.94 -10.60
CA ASP A 165 -5.31 -3.69 -11.25
C ASP A 165 -6.18 -2.82 -10.33
N ALA A 166 -7.13 -3.41 -9.60
CA ALA A 166 -7.92 -2.71 -8.59
C ALA A 166 -7.04 -2.09 -7.50
N GLY A 167 -6.02 -2.82 -7.03
CA GLY A 167 -5.08 -2.31 -6.04
C GLY A 167 -4.26 -1.12 -6.53
N MET A 168 -3.74 -1.19 -7.75
CA MET A 168 -2.94 -0.11 -8.32
C MET A 168 -3.78 1.12 -8.62
N ARG A 169 -5.04 0.95 -9.05
CA ARG A 169 -5.99 2.05 -9.25
C ARG A 169 -6.47 2.66 -7.92
N GLU A 170 -6.68 1.85 -6.86
CA GLU A 170 -6.92 2.38 -5.51
C GLU A 170 -5.76 3.27 -5.07
N LEU A 171 -4.52 2.79 -5.23
CA LEU A 171 -3.33 3.53 -4.87
C LEU A 171 -3.28 4.90 -5.56
N TRP A 172 -3.44 4.93 -6.87
CA TRP A 172 -3.40 6.15 -7.65
C TRP A 172 -4.51 7.14 -7.29
N LEU A 173 -5.74 6.65 -7.14
CA LEU A 173 -6.90 7.47 -6.84
C LEU A 173 -6.90 8.03 -5.42
N THR A 174 -6.43 7.24 -4.45
CA THR A 174 -6.63 7.58 -3.03
C THR A 174 -5.34 7.88 -2.27
N GLY A 175 -4.18 7.59 -2.84
CA GLY A 175 -2.90 7.64 -2.13
C GLY A 175 -2.76 6.56 -1.05
N ALA A 176 -3.62 5.54 -1.06
CA ALA A 176 -3.60 4.43 -0.11
C ALA A 176 -3.89 3.10 -0.83
N MET A 177 -3.50 2.02 -0.18
CA MET A 177 -3.86 0.67 -0.62
C MET A 177 -4.06 -0.21 0.60
N HIS A 178 -5.12 -1.00 0.59
CA HIS A 178 -5.42 -1.93 1.66
C HIS A 178 -4.29 -2.96 1.85
N ASN A 179 -3.89 -3.28 3.10
CA ASN A 179 -2.72 -4.13 3.37
C ASN A 179 -2.76 -5.48 2.65
N ARG A 180 -3.91 -6.18 2.64
CA ARG A 180 -4.06 -7.45 1.91
C ARG A 180 -3.76 -7.28 0.43
N VAL A 181 -4.17 -6.16 -0.16
CA VAL A 181 -3.95 -5.86 -1.58
C VAL A 181 -2.48 -5.52 -1.83
N ARG A 182 -1.82 -4.76 -0.94
CA ARG A 182 -0.36 -4.51 -1.01
C ARG A 182 0.43 -5.82 -1.11
N MET A 183 0.05 -6.84 -0.33
CA MET A 183 0.69 -8.16 -0.41
C MET A 183 0.47 -8.85 -1.76
N VAL A 184 -0.70 -8.73 -2.36
CA VAL A 184 -1.01 -9.34 -3.67
C VAL A 184 -0.27 -8.63 -4.78
N VAL A 185 -0.35 -7.30 -4.86
CA VAL A 185 0.30 -6.51 -5.91
C VAL A 185 1.82 -6.57 -5.82
N GLY A 186 2.37 -6.58 -4.59
CA GLY A 186 3.80 -6.74 -4.36
C GLY A 186 4.30 -8.13 -4.78
N SER A 187 3.58 -9.18 -4.36
CA SER A 187 3.90 -10.55 -4.80
C SER A 187 3.82 -10.71 -6.32
N PHE A 188 2.84 -10.08 -6.96
CA PHE A 188 2.70 -10.13 -8.41
C PHE A 188 3.91 -9.49 -9.11
N LEU A 189 4.33 -8.29 -8.66
CA LEU A 189 5.51 -7.61 -9.20
C LEU A 189 6.76 -8.49 -9.09
N VAL A 190 7.10 -8.94 -7.88
CA VAL A 190 8.40 -9.57 -7.62
C VAL A 190 8.44 -11.06 -7.95
N LYS A 191 7.30 -11.75 -8.01
CA LYS A 191 7.26 -13.20 -8.19
C LYS A 191 6.59 -13.64 -9.48
N ASN A 192 5.61 -12.92 -9.99
CA ASN A 192 5.01 -13.25 -11.28
C ASN A 192 5.71 -12.50 -12.42
N LEU A 193 5.95 -11.19 -12.27
CA LEU A 193 6.67 -10.41 -13.27
C LEU A 193 8.19 -10.51 -13.13
N LEU A 194 8.72 -11.04 -12.01
CA LEU A 194 10.14 -11.13 -11.67
C LEU A 194 10.86 -9.77 -11.70
N LEU A 195 10.13 -8.67 -11.54
CA LEU A 195 10.71 -7.33 -11.50
C LEU A 195 11.29 -7.04 -10.11
N HIS A 196 12.43 -6.33 -10.09
CA HIS A 196 13.13 -6.03 -8.85
C HIS A 196 12.23 -5.23 -7.89
N TRP A 197 12.26 -5.56 -6.61
CA TRP A 197 11.41 -4.94 -5.59
C TRP A 197 11.60 -3.41 -5.47
N HIS A 198 12.76 -2.87 -5.83
CA HIS A 198 13.00 -1.42 -5.87
C HIS A 198 12.03 -0.68 -6.80
N HIS A 199 11.55 -1.29 -7.90
CA HIS A 199 10.56 -0.66 -8.76
C HIS A 199 9.25 -0.43 -8.01
N GLY A 200 8.84 -1.41 -7.21
CA GLY A 200 7.63 -1.30 -6.39
C GLY A 200 7.80 -0.35 -5.20
N GLU A 201 8.96 -0.41 -4.52
CA GLU A 201 9.29 0.49 -3.41
C GLU A 201 9.25 1.95 -3.83
N ARG A 202 9.87 2.31 -4.97
CA ARG A 202 9.88 3.67 -5.53
C ARG A 202 8.48 4.12 -5.91
N TRP A 203 7.71 3.25 -6.57
CA TRP A 203 6.34 3.58 -6.96
C TRP A 203 5.44 3.80 -5.76
N PHE A 204 5.56 2.97 -4.72
CA PHE A 204 4.82 3.16 -3.47
C PHE A 204 5.26 4.42 -2.73
N TRP A 205 6.56 4.73 -2.75
CA TRP A 205 7.08 5.98 -2.20
C TRP A 205 6.44 7.21 -2.83
N ASP A 206 6.30 7.21 -4.16
CA ASP A 206 5.74 8.33 -4.91
C ASP A 206 4.22 8.45 -4.74
N CYS A 207 3.50 7.34 -4.57
CA CYS A 207 2.04 7.34 -4.62
C CYS A 207 1.36 7.30 -3.24
N LEU A 208 2.00 6.71 -2.21
CA LEU A 208 1.38 6.54 -0.90
C LEU A 208 1.44 7.81 -0.06
N VAL A 209 0.31 8.24 0.49
CA VAL A 209 0.27 9.34 1.48
C VAL A 209 0.85 8.94 2.84
N ASP A 210 0.98 7.65 3.11
CA ASP A 210 1.65 7.11 4.30
C ASP A 210 3.06 6.56 4.00
N ALA A 211 3.70 7.03 2.92
CA ALA A 211 5.04 6.60 2.56
C ALA A 211 6.04 6.83 3.71
N ASP A 212 6.59 5.75 4.21
CA ASP A 212 7.53 5.73 5.34
C ASP A 212 8.73 4.86 4.95
N LEU A 213 9.94 5.40 5.06
CA LEU A 213 11.15 4.74 4.55
C LEU A 213 11.37 3.38 5.19
N ALA A 214 11.21 3.27 6.51
CA ALA A 214 11.41 2.03 7.23
C ALA A 214 10.36 0.98 6.85
N SER A 215 9.08 1.35 6.95
CA SER A 215 7.97 0.43 6.68
C SER A 215 7.90 0.02 5.20
N ASN A 216 8.18 0.95 4.27
CA ASN A 216 8.16 0.67 2.84
C ASN A 216 9.28 -0.31 2.47
N SER A 217 10.54 0.00 2.82
CA SER A 217 11.69 -0.85 2.49
C SER A 217 11.60 -2.23 3.15
N ALA A 218 11.27 -2.28 4.45
CA ALA A 218 11.11 -3.56 5.16
C ALA A 218 9.99 -4.42 4.55
N SER A 219 8.85 -3.82 4.19
CA SER A 219 7.71 -4.56 3.62
C SER A 219 7.99 -5.04 2.21
N TRP A 220 8.67 -4.26 1.37
CA TRP A 220 9.07 -4.69 0.03
C TRP A 220 10.09 -5.82 0.08
N GLN A 221 11.06 -5.77 0.97
CA GLN A 221 11.99 -6.88 1.17
C GLN A 221 11.31 -8.11 1.78
N TRP A 222 10.31 -7.91 2.66
CA TRP A 222 9.51 -9.02 3.20
C TRP A 222 8.80 -9.79 2.08
N ILE A 223 8.10 -9.08 1.16
CA ILE A 223 7.39 -9.72 0.06
C ILE A 223 8.32 -10.31 -0.99
N ALA A 224 9.49 -9.70 -1.22
CA ALA A 224 10.52 -10.24 -2.11
C ALA A 224 11.19 -11.51 -1.56
N GLY A 225 11.16 -11.70 -0.25
CA GLY A 225 11.79 -12.84 0.43
C GLY A 225 13.21 -12.58 0.90
N CYS A 226 13.75 -11.38 0.71
CA CYS A 226 15.13 -11.00 1.05
C CYS A 226 15.26 -10.20 2.36
N GLY A 227 14.16 -9.86 3.03
CA GLY A 227 14.14 -9.09 4.28
C GLY A 227 14.30 -9.93 5.54
N ALA A 228 14.27 -9.25 6.70
CA ALA A 228 14.13 -9.89 8.00
C ALA A 228 12.72 -10.47 8.14
N ASP A 229 12.60 -11.63 8.78
CA ASP A 229 11.32 -12.36 8.95
C ASP A 229 10.53 -12.46 7.61
N ALA A 230 11.26 -12.55 6.51
CA ALA A 230 10.68 -12.50 5.16
C ALA A 230 9.68 -13.63 4.95
N ALA A 231 8.62 -13.33 4.19
CA ALA A 231 7.72 -14.36 3.74
C ALA A 231 8.51 -15.44 2.98
N PRO A 232 8.27 -16.73 3.25
CA PRO A 232 8.92 -17.79 2.48
C PRO A 232 8.73 -17.55 0.98
N TYR A 233 9.81 -17.58 0.21
CA TYR A 233 9.75 -17.21 -1.21
C TYR A 233 8.72 -18.02 -2.01
N PHE A 234 8.55 -19.28 -1.68
CA PHE A 234 7.55 -20.15 -2.31
C PHE A 234 6.09 -19.75 -2.02
N ARG A 235 5.82 -18.85 -1.06
CA ARG A 235 4.51 -18.26 -0.83
C ARG A 235 4.24 -17.20 -1.88
N ILE A 236 3.76 -17.63 -3.04
CA ILE A 236 3.31 -16.75 -4.12
C ILE A 236 1.81 -16.57 -3.97
N PHE A 237 1.36 -15.31 -3.81
CA PHE A 237 -0.06 -15.01 -3.68
C PHE A 237 -0.70 -15.05 -5.06
N ASN A 238 -1.55 -16.04 -5.31
CA ASN A 238 -2.32 -16.10 -6.56
C ASN A 238 -3.43 -15.03 -6.52
N PRO A 239 -3.42 -14.01 -7.41
CA PRO A 239 -4.37 -12.91 -7.35
C PRO A 239 -5.83 -13.32 -7.50
N VAL A 240 -6.12 -14.37 -8.29
CA VAL A 240 -7.47 -14.91 -8.51
C VAL A 240 -8.02 -15.46 -7.20
N THR A 241 -7.30 -16.42 -6.59
CA THR A 241 -7.76 -17.04 -5.33
C THR A 241 -7.76 -16.08 -4.15
N GLN A 242 -6.90 -15.05 -4.17
CA GLN A 242 -6.95 -13.99 -3.16
C GLN A 242 -8.19 -13.10 -3.34
N GLY A 243 -8.57 -12.78 -4.57
CA GLY A 243 -9.80 -12.06 -4.89
C GLY A 243 -11.03 -12.85 -4.45
N GLU A 244 -11.17 -14.10 -4.89
CA GLU A 244 -12.27 -15.00 -4.51
C GLU A 244 -12.44 -15.13 -3.00
N LYS A 245 -11.33 -15.18 -2.26
CA LYS A 245 -11.36 -15.36 -0.80
C LYS A 245 -11.68 -14.08 -0.03
N PHE A 246 -11.14 -12.94 -0.45
CA PHE A 246 -11.15 -11.70 0.33
C PHE A 246 -12.02 -10.59 -0.27
N ASP A 247 -12.53 -10.79 -1.47
CA ASP A 247 -13.50 -9.93 -2.15
C ASP A 247 -14.59 -10.79 -2.83
N SER A 248 -15.09 -11.81 -2.14
CA SER A 248 -16.02 -12.83 -2.69
C SER A 248 -17.22 -12.24 -3.42
N ASP A 249 -17.69 -11.07 -2.98
CA ASP A 249 -18.82 -10.38 -3.57
C ASP A 249 -18.39 -9.47 -4.74
N GLY A 250 -17.08 -9.30 -4.95
CA GLY A 250 -16.49 -8.48 -5.99
C GLY A 250 -16.70 -6.97 -5.81
N GLU A 251 -17.02 -6.54 -4.57
CA GLU A 251 -17.29 -5.13 -4.27
C GLU A 251 -16.06 -4.26 -4.49
N TYR A 252 -14.89 -4.76 -4.06
CA TYR A 252 -13.61 -4.04 -4.20
C TYR A 252 -13.19 -3.91 -5.65
N ILE A 253 -13.20 -5.02 -6.41
CA ILE A 253 -12.83 -5.03 -7.82
C ILE A 253 -13.79 -4.13 -8.62
N ARG A 254 -15.10 -4.26 -8.44
CA ARG A 254 -16.08 -3.44 -9.16
C ARG A 254 -15.98 -1.95 -8.87
N LYS A 255 -15.52 -1.60 -7.67
CA LYS A 255 -15.30 -0.20 -7.30
C LYS A 255 -14.17 0.44 -8.09
N TYR A 256 -13.07 -0.28 -8.30
CA TYR A 256 -11.85 0.28 -8.93
C TYR A 256 -11.67 -0.13 -10.39
N ILE A 257 -12.46 -1.10 -10.88
CA ILE A 257 -12.48 -1.52 -12.29
C ILE A 257 -13.93 -1.52 -12.79
N PRO A 258 -14.48 -0.33 -13.03
CA PRO A 258 -15.88 -0.20 -13.46
C PRO A 258 -16.15 -0.86 -14.82
N GLU A 259 -15.14 -1.03 -15.66
CA GLU A 259 -15.25 -1.66 -17.00
C GLU A 259 -15.76 -3.10 -16.91
N ILE A 260 -15.35 -3.86 -15.89
CA ILE A 260 -15.76 -5.27 -15.74
C ILE A 260 -16.86 -5.48 -14.70
N LYS A 261 -17.49 -4.41 -14.21
CA LYS A 261 -18.46 -4.49 -13.12
C LYS A 261 -19.67 -5.38 -13.42
N ALA A 262 -20.05 -5.51 -14.70
CA ALA A 262 -21.18 -6.30 -15.15
C ALA A 262 -20.90 -7.82 -15.22
N LEU A 263 -19.64 -8.25 -15.10
CA LEU A 263 -19.30 -9.66 -15.10
C LEU A 263 -19.85 -10.37 -13.87
N PRO A 264 -20.37 -11.59 -14.02
CA PRO A 264 -20.67 -12.46 -12.90
C PRO A 264 -19.44 -12.73 -12.03
N ASN A 265 -19.62 -12.90 -10.71
CA ASN A 265 -18.51 -13.17 -9.77
C ASN A 265 -17.61 -14.33 -10.22
N LYS A 266 -18.19 -15.35 -10.85
CA LYS A 266 -17.45 -16.49 -11.39
C LYS A 266 -16.31 -16.10 -12.32
N TYR A 267 -16.46 -15.03 -13.08
CA TYR A 267 -15.48 -14.57 -14.09
C TYR A 267 -14.86 -13.22 -13.73
N LEU A 268 -15.32 -12.58 -12.66
CA LEU A 268 -14.84 -11.26 -12.25
C LEU A 268 -13.35 -11.27 -11.88
N PHE A 269 -12.86 -12.36 -11.30
CA PHE A 269 -11.47 -12.51 -10.83
C PHE A 269 -10.53 -13.02 -11.93
N CYS A 270 -11.09 -13.59 -13.00
CA CYS A 270 -10.38 -14.15 -14.15
C CYS A 270 -11.16 -13.92 -15.46
N PRO A 271 -11.31 -12.66 -15.92
CA PRO A 271 -12.12 -12.34 -17.11
C PRO A 271 -11.71 -13.08 -18.38
N TRP A 272 -10.43 -13.44 -18.50
CA TRP A 272 -9.90 -14.22 -19.63
C TRP A 272 -10.40 -15.67 -19.71
N GLU A 273 -11.02 -16.19 -18.65
CA GLU A 273 -11.66 -17.49 -18.63
C GLU A 273 -13.17 -17.42 -18.94
N ALA A 274 -13.70 -16.21 -19.10
CA ALA A 274 -15.12 -16.02 -19.38
C ALA A 274 -15.45 -16.46 -20.81
N PRO A 275 -16.55 -17.24 -21.02
CA PRO A 275 -17.07 -17.49 -22.34
C PRO A 275 -17.41 -16.20 -23.06
N LYS A 276 -17.25 -16.19 -24.40
CA LYS A 276 -17.58 -15.02 -25.21
C LYS A 276 -19.01 -14.50 -24.97
N GLU A 277 -19.96 -15.39 -24.80
CA GLU A 277 -21.36 -15.03 -24.51
C GLU A 277 -21.53 -14.22 -23.20
N GLU A 278 -20.75 -14.52 -22.17
CA GLU A 278 -20.78 -13.78 -20.89
C GLU A 278 -20.08 -12.42 -21.02
N LEU A 279 -19.01 -12.34 -21.81
CA LEU A 279 -18.35 -11.08 -22.15
C LEU A 279 -19.28 -10.17 -22.97
N ASP A 280 -19.94 -10.73 -24.00
CA ASP A 280 -20.89 -10.00 -24.84
C ASP A 280 -22.09 -9.49 -24.02
N LYS A 281 -22.66 -10.30 -23.11
CA LYS A 281 -23.72 -9.86 -22.18
C LYS A 281 -23.26 -8.73 -21.25
N ALA A 282 -22.00 -8.79 -20.80
CA ALA A 282 -21.42 -7.75 -19.96
C ALA A 282 -21.01 -6.49 -20.75
N GLY A 283 -21.03 -6.55 -22.09
CA GLY A 283 -20.60 -5.45 -22.96
C GLY A 283 -19.09 -5.22 -22.94
N ILE A 284 -18.29 -6.29 -22.80
CA ILE A 284 -16.85 -6.20 -22.62
C ILE A 284 -16.12 -6.86 -23.80
N LEU A 285 -15.20 -6.13 -24.40
CA LEU A 285 -14.23 -6.65 -25.35
C LEU A 285 -12.84 -6.71 -24.68
N LEU A 286 -12.41 -7.92 -24.30
CA LEU A 286 -11.08 -8.12 -23.73
C LEU A 286 -9.99 -7.73 -24.75
N GLY A 287 -8.95 -7.06 -24.24
CA GLY A 287 -7.90 -6.47 -25.06
C GLY A 287 -8.21 -5.07 -25.54
N HIS A 288 -9.47 -4.59 -25.39
CA HIS A 288 -9.91 -3.24 -25.74
C HIS A 288 -10.45 -2.49 -24.50
N ASP A 289 -11.56 -2.95 -23.92
CA ASP A 289 -12.19 -2.29 -22.77
C ASP A 289 -11.47 -2.62 -21.47
N TYR A 290 -10.97 -3.85 -21.36
CA TYR A 290 -10.12 -4.31 -20.27
C TYR A 290 -9.00 -5.18 -20.85
N PRO A 291 -7.73 -5.04 -20.40
CA PRO A 291 -6.61 -5.74 -21.00
C PRO A 291 -6.66 -7.26 -20.79
N ASN A 292 -6.05 -7.98 -21.72
CA ASN A 292 -5.70 -9.38 -21.47
C ASN A 292 -4.58 -9.47 -20.44
N PRO A 293 -4.46 -10.59 -19.70
CA PRO A 293 -3.35 -10.79 -18.77
C PRO A 293 -1.99 -10.65 -19.46
N VAL A 294 -1.11 -9.83 -18.87
CA VAL A 294 0.27 -9.62 -19.38
C VAL A 294 1.15 -10.86 -19.26
N ILE A 295 0.73 -11.83 -18.43
CA ILE A 295 1.43 -13.10 -18.21
C ILE A 295 0.44 -14.24 -17.90
N ASP A 296 0.86 -15.47 -18.13
CA ASP A 296 0.20 -16.65 -17.58
C ASP A 296 0.60 -16.84 -16.10
N LEU A 297 -0.39 -16.93 -15.19
CA LEU A 297 -0.16 -17.02 -13.75
C LEU A 297 0.47 -18.36 -13.33
N LYS A 298 0.20 -19.45 -14.03
CA LYS A 298 0.75 -20.77 -13.72
C LYS A 298 2.20 -20.89 -14.20
N GLU A 299 2.47 -20.43 -15.41
CA GLU A 299 3.82 -20.43 -15.97
C GLU A 299 4.74 -19.50 -15.21
N SER A 300 4.27 -18.27 -14.92
CA SER A 300 5.05 -17.29 -14.16
C SER A 300 5.37 -17.76 -12.75
N ARG A 301 4.41 -18.44 -12.08
CA ARG A 301 4.67 -19.08 -10.79
C ARG A 301 5.78 -20.12 -10.88
N GLN A 302 5.78 -20.95 -11.92
CA GLN A 302 6.81 -21.97 -12.11
C GLN A 302 8.18 -21.33 -12.35
N LYS A 303 8.25 -20.31 -13.21
CA LYS A 303 9.48 -19.54 -13.46
C LYS A 303 10.07 -18.96 -12.16
N ALA A 304 9.23 -18.36 -11.32
CA ALA A 304 9.64 -17.82 -10.03
C ALA A 304 10.25 -18.90 -9.10
N LEU A 305 9.62 -20.08 -9.03
CA LEU A 305 10.13 -21.17 -8.20
C LEU A 305 11.46 -21.72 -8.72
N ASP A 306 11.64 -21.77 -10.04
CA ASP A 306 12.87 -22.27 -10.65
C ASP A 306 14.00 -21.22 -10.49
N ALA A 307 13.71 -19.93 -10.62
CA ALA A 307 14.64 -18.85 -10.29
C ALA A 307 15.11 -18.93 -8.83
N PHE A 308 14.20 -19.19 -7.90
CA PHE A 308 14.57 -19.34 -6.48
C PHE A 308 15.42 -20.59 -6.20
N LYS A 309 15.14 -21.71 -6.89
CA LYS A 309 15.96 -22.94 -6.78
C LYS A 309 17.39 -22.73 -7.29
N SER A 310 17.59 -21.87 -8.30
CA SER A 310 18.93 -21.59 -8.82
C SER A 310 19.82 -20.90 -7.79
N LEU A 311 19.25 -20.05 -6.90
CA LEU A 311 20.01 -19.43 -5.81
C LEU A 311 20.57 -20.45 -4.82
N LYS A 312 19.80 -21.50 -4.49
CA LYS A 312 20.22 -22.53 -3.54
C LYS A 312 21.38 -23.38 -4.08
N LYS A 313 21.43 -23.59 -5.39
CA LYS A 313 22.53 -24.34 -6.04
C LYS A 313 23.83 -23.55 -6.14
N ALA A 314 23.79 -22.24 -6.05
CA ALA A 314 24.99 -21.40 -6.07
C ALA A 314 25.65 -21.27 -4.68
N GLU A 315 24.94 -21.69 -3.60
CA GLU A 315 25.47 -21.73 -2.22
C GLU A 315 26.15 -23.08 -1.88
N GLU A 316 25.93 -24.16 -2.68
CA GLU A 316 26.56 -25.48 -2.62
C GLU A 316 27.82 -25.52 -3.51
#